data_85c9700130a2e7b70143c23b307b000e
#
_entry.id   85c9700130a2e7b70143c23b307b000e
#
_cell.length_a   1.000
_cell.length_b   1.000
_cell.length_c   1.000
_cell.angle_alpha   90.00
_cell.angle_beta   90.00
_cell.angle_gamma   90.00
#
_symmetry.space_group_name_H-M   'P 1'
#
loop_
_entity.id
_entity.type
_entity.pdbx_description
1 polymer ?
#
loop_
_entity_poly.entity_id
_entity_poly.type
_entity_poly.pdbx_seq_one_letter_code
_entity_poly.pdbx_strand_id
1 'polypeptide(L)'
;MRAIFVVKPPRKAFDIDNTQEYSYNNDVLFIWRSHMNIVIDIVLLLAGFVLLIKGADFFVEGASSLARKLRIPSLVVGLTIVALGTSAPELAVSISASLGGQNSMAVSNVVGSNIFNLLGVLGVCALVIPLGVTKDILHRDYPVSIFTSVLFFVMLIFFGASGEITIFEAILLVVLMAGYLTWTVIAAMKNRQTSGEQSAEKPFIWWKCALFIICGAGAIVLGGDMVVDHASLLGKAVGMSESLVGLTICAVGTSLPELVTSISACKKGENDMAIGNVIGSNILNILCILGVSGVISPITITGADLSNTLVDFGIYIVICLLAYIFCLTQKKITRVEGGILVFLYIAYMGYAIVRDHLGADPIMSLTGK
;
A
#
# COMPACT_ATOMS: atom_id res chain seq x y z
N MET A 1 29.99 12.36 -10.75
CA MET A 1 30.91 13.02 -11.70
C MET A 1 30.72 12.37 -13.07
N ARG A 2 29.87 12.92 -13.93
CA ARG A 2 29.76 12.53 -15.34
C ARG A 2 30.17 13.75 -16.16
N ALA A 3 31.30 13.63 -16.86
CA ALA A 3 31.85 14.66 -17.74
C ALA A 3 30.92 14.83 -18.95
N ILE A 4 30.38 16.04 -19.10
CA ILE A 4 29.66 16.45 -20.31
C ILE A 4 30.72 16.86 -21.33
N PHE A 5 30.90 16.03 -22.34
CA PHE A 5 31.69 16.44 -23.52
C PHE A 5 30.83 17.40 -24.36
N VAL A 6 31.14 18.68 -24.26
CA VAL A 6 30.65 19.70 -25.18
C VAL A 6 31.51 19.66 -26.42
N VAL A 7 31.03 19.03 -27.49
CA VAL A 7 31.64 19.12 -28.81
C VAL A 7 31.18 20.44 -29.43
N LYS A 8 32.11 21.38 -29.59
CA LYS A 8 31.91 22.62 -30.34
C LYS A 8 31.76 22.29 -31.83
N PRO A 9 30.71 22.73 -32.53
CA PRO A 9 30.59 22.50 -33.97
C PRO A 9 31.55 23.40 -34.75
N PRO A 10 32.09 22.93 -35.89
CA PRO A 10 32.96 23.76 -36.75
C PRO A 10 32.15 24.85 -37.43
N ARG A 11 32.64 26.08 -37.39
CA ARG A 11 32.12 27.19 -38.18
C ARG A 11 32.36 26.92 -39.69
N LYS A 12 31.32 26.55 -40.42
CA LYS A 12 31.32 26.68 -41.88
C LYS A 12 29.90 27.08 -42.33
N ALA A 13 29.91 28.09 -43.26
CA ALA A 13 28.91 28.63 -44.14
C ALA A 13 27.42 28.21 -43.96
N PHE A 14 26.59 29.19 -43.72
CA PHE A 14 25.15 29.13 -43.75
C PHE A 14 24.65 28.66 -45.11
N ASP A 15 24.24 27.38 -45.19
CA ASP A 15 23.44 26.83 -46.30
C ASP A 15 22.04 26.56 -45.77
N ILE A 16 21.06 27.34 -46.26
CA ILE A 16 19.68 27.38 -45.72
C ILE A 16 18.97 26.03 -45.93
N ASP A 17 19.36 25.26 -46.94
CA ASP A 17 18.78 23.93 -47.24
C ASP A 17 19.20 22.84 -46.21
N ASN A 18 20.38 22.94 -45.61
CA ASN A 18 20.86 21.96 -44.67
C ASN A 18 20.24 22.09 -43.25
N THR A 19 19.69 23.26 -42.91
CA THR A 19 19.04 23.48 -41.58
C THR A 19 17.66 22.82 -41.46
N GLN A 20 16.92 22.71 -42.59
CA GLN A 20 15.60 22.03 -42.58
C GLN A 20 15.79 20.49 -42.50
N GLU A 21 16.77 19.94 -43.16
CA GLU A 21 17.04 18.50 -43.17
C GLU A 21 17.62 18.04 -41.81
N TYR A 22 18.46 18.85 -41.16
CA TYR A 22 18.95 18.63 -39.79
C TYR A 22 17.85 18.75 -38.73
N SER A 23 16.91 19.69 -38.89
CA SER A 23 15.74 19.81 -38.00
C SER A 23 14.81 18.63 -38.15
N TYR A 24 14.46 18.25 -39.38
CA TYR A 24 13.57 17.12 -39.65
C TYR A 24 14.14 15.77 -39.15
N ASN A 25 15.45 15.52 -39.33
CA ASN A 25 16.09 14.32 -38.83
C ASN A 25 16.16 14.27 -37.28
N ASN A 26 16.35 15.42 -36.61
CA ASN A 26 16.31 15.50 -35.16
C ASN A 26 14.89 15.32 -34.63
N ASP A 27 13.88 15.85 -35.26
CA ASP A 27 12.50 15.68 -34.88
C ASP A 27 12.03 14.22 -35.08
N VAL A 28 12.42 13.59 -36.18
CA VAL A 28 12.13 12.19 -36.47
C VAL A 28 12.84 11.29 -35.46
N LEU A 29 14.11 11.55 -35.13
CA LEU A 29 14.86 10.80 -34.12
C LEU A 29 14.28 11.01 -32.70
N PHE A 30 13.80 12.20 -32.39
CA PHE A 30 13.14 12.51 -31.12
C PHE A 30 11.81 11.76 -31.01
N ILE A 31 10.98 11.75 -32.06
CA ILE A 31 9.72 11.02 -32.12
C ILE A 31 9.96 9.50 -31.99
N TRP A 32 10.96 8.95 -32.73
CA TRP A 32 11.34 7.54 -32.64
C TRP A 32 11.81 7.16 -31.24
N ARG A 33 12.62 8.01 -30.61
CA ARG A 33 13.12 7.79 -29.24
C ARG A 33 11.99 7.86 -28.21
N SER A 34 11.04 8.77 -28.40
CA SER A 34 9.87 8.86 -27.55
C SER A 34 8.96 7.64 -27.69
N HIS A 35 8.68 7.17 -28.90
CA HIS A 35 7.90 5.95 -29.12
C HIS A 35 8.61 4.69 -28.62
N MET A 36 9.94 4.60 -28.77
CA MET A 36 10.72 3.48 -28.26
C MET A 36 10.65 3.41 -26.72
N ASN A 37 10.71 4.55 -26.03
CA ASN A 37 10.58 4.61 -24.58
C ASN A 37 9.19 4.16 -24.13
N ILE A 38 8.11 4.60 -24.79
CA ILE A 38 6.74 4.18 -24.48
C ILE A 38 6.57 2.65 -24.63
N VAL A 39 7.13 2.06 -25.70
CA VAL A 39 7.06 0.61 -25.90
C VAL A 39 7.82 -0.14 -24.80
N ILE A 40 9.00 0.35 -24.42
CA ILE A 40 9.79 -0.21 -23.33
C ILE A 40 9.03 -0.11 -22.01
N ASP A 41 8.42 1.06 -21.71
CA ASP A 41 7.64 1.28 -20.50
C ASP A 41 6.43 0.34 -20.44
N ILE A 42 5.73 0.13 -21.56
CA ILE A 42 4.63 -0.85 -21.61
C ILE A 42 5.13 -2.27 -21.36
N VAL A 43 6.24 -2.68 -21.97
CA VAL A 43 6.81 -4.03 -21.77
C VAL A 43 7.24 -4.24 -20.32
N LEU A 44 7.89 -3.24 -19.71
CA LEU A 44 8.34 -3.31 -18.33
C LEU A 44 7.16 -3.24 -17.34
N LEU A 45 6.13 -2.46 -17.64
CA LEU A 45 4.87 -2.46 -16.89
C LEU A 45 4.22 -3.85 -16.88
N LEU A 46 4.10 -4.49 -18.04
CA LEU A 46 3.54 -5.84 -18.16
C LEU A 46 4.42 -6.88 -17.46
N ALA A 47 5.75 -6.77 -17.57
CA ALA A 47 6.68 -7.63 -16.84
C ALA A 47 6.55 -7.45 -15.32
N GLY A 48 6.36 -6.21 -14.85
CA GLY A 48 6.09 -5.88 -13.45
C GLY A 48 4.82 -6.58 -12.96
N PHE A 49 3.71 -6.53 -13.71
CA PHE A 49 2.48 -7.24 -13.35
C PHE A 49 2.66 -8.76 -13.29
N VAL A 50 3.38 -9.35 -14.25
CA VAL A 50 3.67 -10.79 -14.22
C VAL A 50 4.49 -11.16 -12.99
N LEU A 51 5.51 -10.35 -12.67
CA LEU A 51 6.36 -10.57 -11.51
C LEU A 51 5.58 -10.44 -10.20
N LEU A 52 4.72 -9.41 -10.09
CA LEU A 52 3.84 -9.16 -8.96
C LEU A 52 2.86 -10.33 -8.72
N ILE A 53 2.16 -10.78 -9.77
CA ILE A 53 1.16 -11.86 -9.67
C ILE A 53 1.83 -13.18 -9.32
N LYS A 54 2.93 -13.54 -10.01
CA LYS A 54 3.65 -14.81 -9.74
C LYS A 54 4.36 -14.78 -8.39
N GLY A 55 4.91 -13.63 -8.01
CA GLY A 55 5.47 -13.40 -6.69
C GLY A 55 4.45 -13.64 -5.59
N ALA A 56 3.24 -13.08 -5.71
CA ALA A 56 2.15 -13.29 -4.77
C ALA A 56 1.71 -14.75 -4.69
N ASP A 57 1.62 -15.46 -5.82
CA ASP A 57 1.30 -16.88 -5.83
C ASP A 57 2.32 -17.73 -5.07
N PHE A 58 3.62 -17.49 -5.27
CA PHE A 58 4.68 -18.20 -4.53
C PHE A 58 4.69 -17.81 -3.05
N PHE A 59 4.53 -16.50 -2.76
CA PHE A 59 4.53 -16.00 -1.39
C PHE A 59 3.40 -16.60 -0.55
N VAL A 60 2.18 -16.58 -1.08
CA VAL A 60 1.00 -17.18 -0.42
C VAL A 60 1.17 -18.69 -0.26
N GLU A 61 1.72 -19.40 -1.25
CA GLU A 61 1.97 -20.85 -1.17
C GLU A 61 2.99 -21.18 -0.08
N GLY A 62 4.08 -20.40 0.01
CA GLY A 62 5.08 -20.52 1.06
C GLY A 62 4.50 -20.23 2.45
N ALA A 63 3.76 -19.12 2.58
CA ALA A 63 3.12 -18.70 3.81
C ALA A 63 2.07 -19.70 4.31
N SER A 64 1.20 -20.19 3.43
CA SER A 64 0.20 -21.23 3.76
C SER A 64 0.85 -22.56 4.15
N SER A 65 1.95 -22.94 3.48
CA SER A 65 2.70 -24.15 3.82
C SER A 65 3.35 -24.04 5.19
N LEU A 66 3.88 -22.87 5.53
CA LEU A 66 4.43 -22.57 6.85
C LEU A 66 3.36 -22.63 7.94
N ALA A 67 2.18 -22.00 7.69
CA ALA A 67 1.04 -22.03 8.60
C ALA A 67 0.63 -23.47 8.94
N ARG A 68 0.44 -24.30 7.92
CA ARG A 68 0.08 -25.72 8.09
C ARG A 68 1.14 -26.48 8.89
N LYS A 69 2.43 -26.30 8.59
CA LYS A 69 3.50 -27.01 9.28
C LYS A 69 3.65 -26.60 10.74
N LEU A 70 3.54 -25.29 11.02
CA LEU A 70 3.59 -24.79 12.39
C LEU A 70 2.26 -25.02 13.13
N ARG A 71 1.22 -25.49 12.45
CA ARG A 71 -0.14 -25.68 13.00
C ARG A 71 -0.68 -24.37 13.60
N ILE A 72 -0.45 -23.27 12.93
CA ILE A 72 -0.98 -21.96 13.29
C ILE A 72 -2.06 -21.54 12.29
N PRO A 73 -3.08 -20.80 12.71
CA PRO A 73 -4.12 -20.32 11.81
C PRO A 73 -3.55 -19.46 10.67
N SER A 74 -4.06 -19.62 9.44
CA SER A 74 -3.65 -18.83 8.28
C SER A 74 -3.90 -17.32 8.48
N LEU A 75 -4.91 -16.99 9.28
CA LEU A 75 -5.16 -15.62 9.75
C LEU A 75 -3.92 -14.98 10.38
N VAL A 76 -3.25 -15.69 11.29
CA VAL A 76 -2.07 -15.15 12.02
C VAL A 76 -0.91 -14.92 11.06
N VAL A 77 -0.73 -15.81 10.08
CA VAL A 77 0.28 -15.61 9.03
C VAL A 77 -0.06 -14.41 8.16
N GLY A 78 -1.35 -14.21 7.84
CA GLY A 78 -1.85 -13.02 7.16
C GLY A 78 -1.55 -11.74 7.92
N LEU A 79 -1.91 -11.70 9.22
CA LEU A 79 -1.69 -10.55 10.12
C LEU A 79 -0.22 -10.21 10.38
N THR A 80 0.71 -11.12 10.09
CA THR A 80 2.13 -10.97 10.43
C THR A 80 3.03 -11.02 9.20
N ILE A 81 3.40 -12.22 8.76
CA ILE A 81 4.39 -12.43 7.70
C ILE A 81 3.93 -11.82 6.38
N VAL A 82 2.65 -12.03 6.02
CA VAL A 82 2.11 -11.55 4.75
C VAL A 82 1.99 -10.04 4.79
N ALA A 83 1.37 -9.48 5.84
CA ALA A 83 1.23 -8.05 6.01
C ALA A 83 2.60 -7.31 6.05
N LEU A 84 3.59 -7.83 6.79
CA LEU A 84 4.95 -7.27 6.81
C LEU A 84 5.63 -7.30 5.43
N GLY A 85 5.43 -8.41 4.70
CA GLY A 85 6.06 -8.58 3.38
C GLY A 85 5.46 -7.67 2.32
N THR A 86 4.14 -7.47 2.35
CA THR A 86 3.44 -6.63 1.37
C THR A 86 3.55 -5.14 1.69
N SER A 87 3.59 -4.75 2.98
CA SER A 87 3.77 -3.34 3.40
C SER A 87 5.23 -2.86 3.43
N ALA A 88 6.17 -3.65 2.87
CA ALA A 88 7.57 -3.21 2.75
C ALA A 88 7.75 -1.96 1.86
N PRO A 89 7.06 -1.81 0.73
CA PRO A 89 7.12 -0.58 -0.07
C PRO A 89 6.62 0.65 0.70
N GLU A 90 5.49 0.55 1.40
CA GLU A 90 4.96 1.63 2.22
C GLU A 90 5.95 2.06 3.31
N LEU A 91 6.61 1.09 3.95
CA LEU A 91 7.65 1.36 4.95
C LEU A 91 8.82 2.11 4.32
N ALA A 92 9.30 1.68 3.16
CA ALA A 92 10.41 2.30 2.44
C ALA A 92 10.08 3.75 2.04
N VAL A 93 8.89 3.98 1.46
CA VAL A 93 8.42 5.32 1.07
C VAL A 93 8.30 6.24 2.29
N SER A 94 7.67 5.76 3.38
CA SER A 94 7.47 6.58 4.58
C SER A 94 8.77 6.91 5.30
N ILE A 95 9.73 5.96 5.37
CA ILE A 95 11.07 6.22 5.91
C ILE A 95 11.81 7.24 5.04
N SER A 96 11.79 7.08 3.71
CA SER A 96 12.41 8.04 2.78
C SER A 96 11.82 9.43 2.92
N ALA A 97 10.51 9.55 3.02
CA ALA A 97 9.81 10.81 3.23
C ALA A 97 10.21 11.47 4.57
N SER A 98 10.26 10.68 5.65
CA SER A 98 10.68 11.17 6.98
C SER A 98 12.12 11.64 7.00
N LEU A 99 13.05 10.89 6.39
CA LEU A 99 14.45 11.30 6.25
C LEU A 99 14.61 12.56 5.38
N GLY A 100 13.72 12.75 4.40
CA GLY A 100 13.66 13.97 3.58
C GLY A 100 12.92 15.15 4.23
N GLY A 101 12.43 15.01 5.46
CA GLY A 101 11.66 16.05 6.16
C GLY A 101 10.23 16.23 5.61
N GLN A 102 9.73 15.30 4.80
CA GLN A 102 8.40 15.32 4.19
C GLN A 102 7.39 14.52 5.03
N ASN A 103 7.19 14.92 6.28
CA ASN A 103 6.37 14.20 7.25
C ASN A 103 4.89 14.07 6.83
N SER A 104 4.32 15.11 6.20
CA SER A 104 2.96 15.04 5.63
C SER A 104 2.83 13.90 4.63
N MET A 105 3.84 13.70 3.77
CA MET A 105 3.85 12.63 2.78
C MET A 105 3.89 11.25 3.45
N ALA A 106 4.69 11.07 4.51
CA ALA A 106 4.76 9.81 5.24
C ALA A 106 3.40 9.43 5.86
N VAL A 107 2.71 10.39 6.48
CA VAL A 107 1.39 10.15 7.08
C VAL A 107 0.31 9.94 6.02
N SER A 108 0.29 10.76 4.97
CA SER A 108 -0.67 10.62 3.87
C SER A 108 -0.53 9.29 3.13
N ASN A 109 0.71 8.79 2.94
CA ASN A 109 0.95 7.46 2.37
C ASN A 109 0.29 6.37 3.23
N VAL A 110 0.47 6.40 4.54
CA VAL A 110 -0.12 5.41 5.47
C VAL A 110 -1.66 5.49 5.47
N VAL A 111 -2.22 6.69 5.53
CA VAL A 111 -3.69 6.88 5.52
C VAL A 111 -4.28 6.41 4.20
N GLY A 112 -3.68 6.81 3.08
CA GLY A 112 -4.11 6.42 1.74
C GLY A 112 -4.07 4.91 1.53
N SER A 113 -2.96 4.25 1.93
CA SER A 113 -2.83 2.79 1.89
C SER A 113 -3.88 2.09 2.77
N ASN A 114 -4.16 2.61 3.96
CA ASN A 114 -5.16 2.03 4.84
C ASN A 114 -6.59 2.18 4.29
N ILE A 115 -6.92 3.31 3.67
CA ILE A 115 -8.19 3.51 2.97
C ILE A 115 -8.30 2.54 1.79
N PHE A 116 -7.23 2.42 0.98
CA PHE A 116 -7.21 1.49 -0.15
C PHE A 116 -7.35 0.03 0.31
N ASN A 117 -6.68 -0.35 1.39
CA ASN A 117 -6.78 -1.70 1.96
C ASN A 117 -8.23 -2.06 2.35
N LEU A 118 -8.96 -1.16 3.01
CA LEU A 118 -10.34 -1.44 3.42
C LEU A 118 -11.34 -1.32 2.27
N LEU A 119 -11.21 -0.32 1.42
CA LEU A 119 -12.19 -0.06 0.35
C LEU A 119 -11.83 -0.81 -0.93
N GLY A 120 -10.56 -0.74 -1.36
CA GLY A 120 -10.07 -1.36 -2.59
C GLY A 120 -9.80 -2.85 -2.40
N VAL A 121 -8.84 -3.21 -1.55
CA VAL A 121 -8.39 -4.60 -1.42
C VAL A 121 -9.49 -5.50 -0.87
N LEU A 122 -10.06 -5.14 0.30
CA LEU A 122 -11.14 -5.92 0.92
C LEU A 122 -12.38 -5.97 0.03
N GLY A 123 -12.74 -4.84 -0.61
CA GLY A 123 -13.86 -4.75 -1.54
C GLY A 123 -13.69 -5.64 -2.76
N VAL A 124 -12.54 -5.60 -3.43
CA VAL A 124 -12.25 -6.44 -4.60
C VAL A 124 -12.19 -7.92 -4.23
N CYS A 125 -11.54 -8.27 -3.11
CA CYS A 125 -11.53 -9.66 -2.62
C CYS A 125 -12.94 -10.18 -2.37
N ALA A 126 -13.84 -9.38 -1.75
CA ALA A 126 -15.22 -9.76 -1.50
C ALA A 126 -16.04 -9.89 -2.80
N LEU A 127 -15.74 -9.11 -3.85
CA LEU A 127 -16.34 -9.28 -5.19
C LEU A 127 -15.93 -10.61 -5.83
N VAL A 128 -14.66 -11.00 -5.69
CA VAL A 128 -14.14 -12.27 -6.22
C VAL A 128 -14.76 -13.44 -5.48
N ILE A 129 -14.65 -13.46 -4.16
CA ILE A 129 -15.20 -14.51 -3.28
C ILE A 129 -15.74 -13.85 -2.01
N PRO A 130 -17.00 -14.10 -1.59
CA PRO A 130 -17.49 -13.60 -0.30
C PRO A 130 -16.57 -14.05 0.83
N LEU A 131 -16.13 -13.08 1.64
CA LEU A 131 -15.10 -13.30 2.68
C LEU A 131 -15.78 -13.63 4.01
N GLY A 132 -15.62 -14.87 4.47
CA GLY A 132 -16.03 -15.25 5.83
C GLY A 132 -15.15 -14.57 6.88
N VAL A 133 -15.77 -14.04 7.93
CA VAL A 133 -15.07 -13.32 9.01
C VAL A 133 -15.10 -14.15 10.27
N THR A 134 -13.91 -14.52 10.78
CA THR A 134 -13.79 -15.32 12.00
C THR A 134 -14.06 -14.49 13.26
N LYS A 135 -14.33 -15.19 14.38
CA LYS A 135 -14.53 -14.53 15.66
C LYS A 135 -13.29 -13.76 16.13
N ASP A 136 -12.10 -14.27 15.82
CA ASP A 136 -10.84 -13.63 16.20
C ASP A 136 -10.69 -12.29 15.50
N ILE A 137 -11.01 -12.22 14.20
CA ILE A 137 -11.03 -10.95 13.46
C ILE A 137 -12.01 -9.97 14.09
N LEU A 138 -13.26 -10.41 14.35
CA LEU A 138 -14.32 -9.52 14.85
C LEU A 138 -14.05 -8.99 16.25
N HIS A 139 -13.50 -9.81 17.16
CA HIS A 139 -13.41 -9.45 18.57
C HIS A 139 -12.01 -9.09 19.04
N ARG A 140 -10.98 -9.33 18.23
CA ARG A 140 -9.59 -9.02 18.55
C ARG A 140 -8.96 -8.08 17.53
N ASP A 141 -8.77 -8.54 16.31
CA ASP A 141 -7.86 -7.89 15.36
C ASP A 141 -8.48 -6.61 14.77
N TYR A 142 -9.75 -6.67 14.37
CA TYR A 142 -10.45 -5.49 13.84
C TYR A 142 -10.62 -4.37 14.89
N PRO A 143 -11.07 -4.66 16.14
CA PRO A 143 -11.08 -3.66 17.22
C PRO A 143 -9.70 -3.05 17.51
N VAL A 144 -8.63 -3.84 17.43
CA VAL A 144 -7.26 -3.31 17.56
C VAL A 144 -6.94 -2.36 16.41
N SER A 145 -7.31 -2.68 15.17
CA SER A 145 -7.13 -1.79 14.02
C SER A 145 -7.87 -0.46 14.21
N ILE A 146 -9.12 -0.48 14.67
CA ILE A 146 -9.88 0.73 14.98
C ILE A 146 -9.21 1.50 16.13
N PHE A 147 -8.83 0.81 17.20
CA PHE A 147 -8.19 1.44 18.37
C PHE A 147 -6.89 2.14 17.99
N THR A 148 -6.02 1.51 17.22
CA THR A 148 -4.74 2.10 16.79
C THR A 148 -4.95 3.29 15.88
N SER A 149 -5.97 3.26 15.03
CA SER A 149 -6.35 4.38 14.16
C SER A 149 -6.84 5.57 14.97
N VAL A 150 -7.76 5.34 15.92
CA VAL A 150 -8.26 6.39 16.81
C VAL A 150 -7.16 6.91 17.73
N LEU A 151 -6.31 6.03 18.26
CA LEU A 151 -5.17 6.42 19.09
C LEU A 151 -4.25 7.40 18.36
N PHE A 152 -3.82 7.07 17.15
CA PHE A 152 -2.95 7.95 16.36
C PHE A 152 -3.64 9.27 16.02
N PHE A 153 -4.92 9.24 15.66
CA PHE A 153 -5.70 10.45 15.39
C PHE A 153 -5.79 11.36 16.62
N VAL A 154 -6.01 10.78 17.81
CA VAL A 154 -6.04 11.52 19.07
C VAL A 154 -4.67 12.08 19.42
N MET A 155 -3.60 11.29 19.21
CA MET A 155 -2.22 11.75 19.40
C MET A 155 -1.92 12.97 18.52
N LEU A 156 -2.32 12.94 17.25
CA LEU A 156 -2.08 14.03 16.31
C LEU A 156 -2.80 15.35 16.69
N ILE A 157 -3.93 15.26 17.42
CA ILE A 157 -4.74 16.43 17.81
C ILE A 157 -4.36 16.94 19.19
N PHE A 158 -4.18 16.07 20.18
CA PHE A 158 -4.21 16.42 21.59
C PHE A 158 -2.85 16.31 22.30
N PHE A 159 -1.89 15.56 21.74
CA PHE A 159 -0.58 15.39 22.37
C PHE A 159 0.45 16.28 21.66
N GLY A 160 1.28 16.97 22.44
CA GLY A 160 2.24 17.94 21.90
C GLY A 160 1.60 19.22 21.32
N ALA A 161 2.29 19.86 20.39
CA ALA A 161 1.68 20.86 19.53
C ALA A 161 0.77 20.16 18.50
N SER A 162 -0.40 20.73 18.19
CA SER A 162 -1.33 20.14 17.22
C SER A 162 -0.61 19.83 15.90
N GLY A 163 -0.65 18.58 15.46
CA GLY A 163 0.05 18.10 14.27
C GLY A 163 1.46 17.54 14.52
N GLU A 164 1.88 17.41 15.79
CA GLU A 164 3.19 16.87 16.15
C GLU A 164 3.07 15.49 16.80
N ILE A 165 3.88 14.54 16.36
CA ILE A 165 4.11 13.26 17.02
C ILE A 165 5.59 13.25 17.46
N THR A 166 5.78 13.30 18.76
CA THR A 166 7.10 13.30 19.38
C THR A 166 7.77 11.93 19.30
N ILE A 167 9.09 11.89 19.52
CA ILE A 167 9.82 10.63 19.54
C ILE A 167 9.29 9.65 20.61
N PHE A 168 8.77 10.15 21.75
CA PHE A 168 8.21 9.29 22.80
C PHE A 168 6.91 8.62 22.37
N GLU A 169 6.04 9.34 21.66
CA GLU A 169 4.81 8.84 21.09
C GLU A 169 5.10 7.83 19.96
N ALA A 170 6.10 8.11 19.13
CA ALA A 170 6.56 7.21 18.11
C ALA A 170 7.11 5.89 18.70
N ILE A 171 7.92 5.96 19.78
CA ILE A 171 8.38 4.79 20.53
C ILE A 171 7.20 4.02 21.11
N LEU A 172 6.18 4.70 21.64
CA LEU A 172 4.97 4.04 22.15
C LEU A 172 4.27 3.23 21.06
N LEU A 173 4.15 3.76 19.84
CA LEU A 173 3.58 3.02 18.71
C LEU A 173 4.38 1.74 18.41
N VAL A 174 5.71 1.83 18.36
CA VAL A 174 6.59 0.67 18.12
C VAL A 174 6.45 -0.37 19.25
N VAL A 175 6.35 0.06 20.49
CA VAL A 175 6.14 -0.83 21.65
C VAL A 175 4.77 -1.51 21.56
N LEU A 176 3.72 -0.78 21.22
CA LEU A 176 2.38 -1.33 20.99
C LEU A 176 2.38 -2.35 19.85
N MET A 177 3.16 -2.10 18.78
CA MET A 177 3.34 -3.06 17.69
C MET A 177 3.98 -4.36 18.17
N ALA A 178 5.10 -4.27 18.94
CA ALA A 178 5.75 -5.44 19.51
C ALA A 178 4.81 -6.21 20.44
N GLY A 179 4.02 -5.51 21.25
CA GLY A 179 2.99 -6.10 22.11
C GLY A 179 1.90 -6.82 21.31
N TYR A 180 1.38 -6.19 20.26
CA TYR A 180 0.35 -6.79 19.39
C TYR A 180 0.85 -8.06 18.69
N LEU A 181 2.05 -8.00 18.08
CA LEU A 181 2.65 -9.17 17.44
C LEU A 181 2.89 -10.31 18.44
N THR A 182 3.42 -9.99 19.60
CA THR A 182 3.65 -10.98 20.68
C THR A 182 2.32 -11.62 21.11
N TRP A 183 1.30 -10.80 21.37
CA TRP A 183 -0.03 -11.31 21.73
C TRP A 183 -0.63 -12.20 20.65
N THR A 184 -0.56 -11.79 19.37
CA THR A 184 -1.08 -12.55 18.23
C THR A 184 -0.38 -13.92 18.12
N VAL A 185 0.95 -13.96 18.26
CA VAL A 185 1.73 -15.20 18.22
C VAL A 185 1.40 -16.10 19.41
N ILE A 186 1.32 -15.57 20.64
CA ILE A 186 0.97 -16.35 21.84
C ILE A 186 -0.44 -16.92 21.73
N ALA A 187 -1.42 -16.12 21.27
CA ALA A 187 -2.79 -16.58 21.02
C ALA A 187 -2.84 -17.72 19.99
N ALA A 188 -2.07 -17.62 18.91
CA ALA A 188 -1.93 -18.68 17.91
C ALA A 188 -1.35 -19.97 18.49
N MET A 189 -0.31 -19.86 19.31
CA MET A 189 0.32 -21.01 19.97
C MET A 189 -0.63 -21.70 20.95
N LYS A 190 -1.46 -20.95 21.67
CA LYS A 190 -2.45 -21.50 22.61
C LYS A 190 -3.58 -22.22 21.87
N ASN A 191 -4.03 -21.71 20.74
CA ASN A 191 -5.07 -22.33 19.93
C ASN A 191 -4.57 -23.53 19.09
N ARG A 192 -3.27 -23.76 19.00
CA ARG A 192 -2.62 -24.85 18.28
C ARG A 192 -3.10 -26.26 18.74
N GLN A 193 -3.51 -26.38 19.97
CA GLN A 193 -3.90 -27.69 20.54
C GLN A 193 -5.31 -28.17 20.14
N THR A 194 -6.16 -27.29 19.58
CA THR A 194 -7.56 -27.60 19.27
C THR A 194 -7.81 -27.93 17.80
N SER A 195 -6.88 -27.65 16.89
CA SER A 195 -7.03 -27.90 15.45
C SER A 195 -6.54 -29.30 15.07
N GLY A 196 -7.35 -30.31 15.35
CA GLY A 196 -7.07 -31.73 15.05
C GLY A 196 -7.33 -32.13 13.58
N GLU A 197 -7.31 -31.24 12.61
CA GLU A 197 -7.46 -31.60 11.20
C GLU A 197 -6.15 -32.12 10.61
N GLN A 198 -6.08 -33.45 10.50
CA GLN A 198 -5.10 -34.17 9.70
C GLN A 198 -5.41 -33.96 8.21
N SER A 199 -5.03 -32.83 7.66
CA SER A 199 -4.94 -32.69 6.20
C SER A 199 -3.76 -33.54 5.72
N ALA A 200 -3.99 -34.37 4.68
CA ALA A 200 -2.97 -35.23 4.07
C ALA A 200 -1.71 -34.42 3.77
N GLU A 201 -0.62 -34.72 4.51
CA GLU A 201 0.61 -33.94 4.47
C GLU A 201 1.31 -34.14 3.12
N LYS A 202 1.26 -33.12 2.25
CA LYS A 202 2.30 -32.99 1.23
C LYS A 202 3.64 -32.87 1.93
N PRO A 203 4.72 -33.52 1.42
CA PRO A 203 6.02 -33.49 2.09
C PRO A 203 6.48 -32.02 2.24
N PHE A 204 6.60 -31.57 3.50
CA PHE A 204 7.02 -30.21 3.82
C PHE A 204 8.55 -30.11 3.77
N ILE A 205 9.05 -29.21 2.93
CA ILE A 205 10.47 -28.99 2.75
C ILE A 205 10.79 -27.55 3.19
N TRP A 206 11.43 -27.37 4.33
CA TRP A 206 11.73 -26.07 4.94
C TRP A 206 12.41 -25.07 4.00
N TRP A 207 13.46 -25.50 3.31
CA TRP A 207 14.18 -24.62 2.39
C TRP A 207 13.32 -24.15 1.22
N LYS A 208 12.41 -25.01 0.71
CA LYS A 208 11.48 -24.66 -0.37
C LYS A 208 10.47 -23.64 0.09
N CYS A 209 9.95 -23.79 1.31
CA CYS A 209 9.03 -22.86 1.92
C CYS A 209 9.70 -21.48 2.13
N ALA A 210 10.90 -21.46 2.69
CA ALA A 210 11.69 -20.24 2.86
C ALA A 210 11.99 -19.56 1.51
N LEU A 211 12.37 -20.35 0.51
CA LEU A 211 12.62 -19.83 -0.84
C LEU A 211 11.37 -19.19 -1.43
N PHE A 212 10.21 -19.83 -1.31
CA PHE A 212 8.94 -19.30 -1.82
C PHE A 212 8.54 -18.01 -1.11
N ILE A 213 8.74 -17.90 0.20
CA ILE A 213 8.48 -16.68 0.97
C ILE A 213 9.44 -15.57 0.52
N ILE A 214 10.75 -15.82 0.52
CA ILE A 214 11.76 -14.79 0.23
C ILE A 214 11.71 -14.34 -1.22
N CYS A 215 11.72 -15.30 -2.16
CA CYS A 215 11.66 -14.96 -3.59
C CYS A 215 10.32 -14.39 -3.99
N GLY A 216 9.22 -14.90 -3.38
CA GLY A 216 7.88 -14.37 -3.59
C GLY A 216 7.77 -12.93 -3.10
N ALA A 217 8.20 -12.62 -1.88
CA ALA A 217 8.24 -11.26 -1.35
C ALA A 217 9.12 -10.33 -2.20
N GLY A 218 10.32 -10.77 -2.56
CA GLY A 218 11.21 -10.01 -3.44
C GLY A 218 10.58 -9.72 -4.82
N ALA A 219 9.92 -10.70 -5.41
CA ALA A 219 9.22 -10.53 -6.69
C ALA A 219 8.01 -9.59 -6.57
N ILE A 220 7.27 -9.60 -5.44
CA ILE A 220 6.17 -8.68 -5.16
C ILE A 220 6.68 -7.25 -5.10
N VAL A 221 7.74 -6.99 -4.34
CA VAL A 221 8.32 -5.64 -4.18
C VAL A 221 8.85 -5.14 -5.54
N LEU A 222 9.71 -5.91 -6.19
CA LEU A 222 10.27 -5.52 -7.49
C LEU A 222 9.19 -5.34 -8.57
N GLY A 223 8.17 -6.22 -8.60
CA GLY A 223 7.06 -6.11 -9.53
C GLY A 223 6.20 -4.89 -9.25
N GLY A 224 5.95 -4.57 -7.99
CA GLY A 224 5.24 -3.37 -7.56
C GLY A 224 5.96 -2.09 -7.98
N ASP A 225 7.26 -1.98 -7.69
CA ASP A 225 8.09 -0.84 -8.09
C ASP A 225 8.09 -0.65 -9.62
N MET A 226 8.27 -1.74 -10.39
CA MET A 226 8.22 -1.68 -11.85
C MET A 226 6.85 -1.19 -12.36
N VAL A 227 5.75 -1.64 -11.76
CA VAL A 227 4.39 -1.19 -12.14
C VAL A 227 4.23 0.30 -11.86
N VAL A 228 4.62 0.78 -10.68
CA VAL A 228 4.50 2.19 -10.28
C VAL A 228 5.34 3.09 -11.18
N ASP A 229 6.61 2.75 -11.38
CA ASP A 229 7.55 3.57 -12.16
C ASP A 229 7.08 3.71 -13.61
N HIS A 230 6.79 2.59 -14.27
CA HIS A 230 6.43 2.62 -15.69
C HIS A 230 5.00 3.12 -15.94
N ALA A 231 4.04 2.87 -15.01
CA ALA A 231 2.72 3.50 -15.08
C ALA A 231 2.80 5.01 -14.89
N SER A 232 3.67 5.49 -13.99
CA SER A 232 3.91 6.92 -13.77
C SER A 232 4.53 7.60 -15.00
N LEU A 233 5.52 6.96 -15.64
CA LEU A 233 6.12 7.44 -16.89
C LEU A 233 5.09 7.52 -18.01
N LEU A 234 4.25 6.50 -18.18
CA LEU A 234 3.17 6.49 -19.17
C LEU A 234 2.11 7.54 -18.85
N GLY A 235 1.72 7.71 -17.58
CA GLY A 235 0.80 8.76 -17.14
C GLY A 235 1.30 10.16 -17.48
N LYS A 236 2.59 10.45 -17.23
CA LYS A 236 3.23 11.71 -17.64
C LYS A 236 3.27 11.88 -19.17
N ALA A 237 3.54 10.81 -19.90
CA ALA A 237 3.58 10.85 -21.36
C ALA A 237 2.23 11.18 -22.00
N VAL A 238 1.10 10.82 -21.36
CA VAL A 238 -0.25 11.21 -21.82
C VAL A 238 -0.74 12.53 -21.22
N GLY A 239 0.14 13.28 -20.51
CA GLY A 239 -0.14 14.63 -20.04
C GLY A 239 -0.70 14.73 -18.63
N MET A 240 -0.65 13.67 -17.83
CA MET A 240 -1.01 13.75 -16.40
C MET A 240 0.00 14.63 -15.65
N SER A 241 -0.48 15.47 -14.73
CA SER A 241 0.37 16.25 -13.84
C SER A 241 1.12 15.34 -12.85
N GLU A 242 2.25 15.79 -12.33
CA GLU A 242 2.99 15.05 -11.30
C GLU A 242 2.15 14.81 -10.04
N SER A 243 1.35 15.79 -9.65
CA SER A 243 0.41 15.67 -8.53
C SER A 243 -0.63 14.58 -8.79
N LEU A 244 -1.24 14.55 -9.98
CA LEU A 244 -2.24 13.55 -10.33
C LEU A 244 -1.63 12.13 -10.40
N VAL A 245 -0.42 11.99 -10.95
CA VAL A 245 0.32 10.71 -10.97
C VAL A 245 0.60 10.25 -9.53
N GLY A 246 1.07 11.15 -8.67
CA GLY A 246 1.34 10.84 -7.25
C GLY A 246 0.08 10.40 -6.50
N LEU A 247 -1.01 11.17 -6.66
CA LEU A 247 -2.27 10.92 -5.95
C LEU A 247 -2.98 9.63 -6.41
N THR A 248 -2.82 9.23 -7.67
CA THR A 248 -3.50 8.06 -8.24
C THR A 248 -2.59 6.86 -8.39
N ILE A 249 -1.58 6.95 -9.26
CA ILE A 249 -0.75 5.80 -9.63
C ILE A 249 0.17 5.39 -8.49
N CYS A 250 0.83 6.34 -7.84
CA CYS A 250 1.75 6.01 -6.75
C CYS A 250 0.98 5.54 -5.50
N ALA A 251 -0.10 6.24 -5.11
CA ALA A 251 -0.87 5.88 -3.91
C ALA A 251 -1.51 4.48 -4.00
N VAL A 252 -2.04 4.11 -5.18
CA VAL A 252 -2.55 2.75 -5.41
C VAL A 252 -1.40 1.76 -5.56
N GLY A 253 -0.31 2.20 -6.20
CA GLY A 253 0.80 1.34 -6.61
C GLY A 253 1.54 0.71 -5.44
N THR A 254 1.80 1.45 -4.37
CA THR A 254 2.45 0.91 -3.17
C THR A 254 1.62 -0.19 -2.50
N SER A 255 0.29 -0.12 -2.60
CA SER A 255 -0.63 -1.12 -2.04
C SER A 255 -1.09 -2.19 -3.05
N LEU A 256 -0.54 -2.23 -4.28
CA LEU A 256 -0.75 -3.33 -5.23
C LEU A 256 -0.28 -4.69 -4.68
N PRO A 257 0.85 -4.78 -3.96
CA PRO A 257 1.25 -5.99 -3.27
C PRO A 257 0.15 -6.58 -2.39
N GLU A 258 -0.50 -5.77 -1.56
CA GLU A 258 -1.60 -6.17 -0.71
C GLU A 258 -2.77 -6.70 -1.52
N LEU A 259 -3.16 -5.98 -2.58
CA LEU A 259 -4.28 -6.35 -3.44
C LEU A 259 -4.04 -7.72 -4.11
N VAL A 260 -2.90 -7.86 -4.78
CA VAL A 260 -2.61 -9.08 -5.57
C VAL A 260 -2.38 -10.28 -4.65
N THR A 261 -1.72 -10.09 -3.52
CA THR A 261 -1.49 -11.14 -2.53
C THR A 261 -2.80 -11.58 -1.88
N SER A 262 -3.69 -10.65 -1.50
CA SER A 262 -5.00 -10.99 -0.92
C SER A 262 -5.90 -11.69 -1.94
N ILE A 263 -5.91 -11.27 -3.21
CA ILE A 263 -6.63 -11.98 -4.29
C ILE A 263 -6.06 -13.40 -4.49
N SER A 264 -4.73 -13.55 -4.47
CA SER A 264 -4.08 -14.87 -4.60
C SER A 264 -4.47 -15.78 -3.43
N ALA A 265 -4.48 -15.25 -2.19
CA ALA A 265 -4.93 -15.99 -1.01
C ALA A 265 -6.39 -16.42 -1.15
N CYS A 266 -7.30 -15.53 -1.56
CA CYS A 266 -8.70 -15.85 -1.82
C CYS A 266 -8.84 -16.98 -2.84
N LYS A 267 -8.14 -16.90 -3.98
CA LYS A 267 -8.18 -17.93 -5.03
C LYS A 267 -7.66 -19.30 -4.56
N LYS A 268 -6.77 -19.32 -3.57
CA LYS A 268 -6.25 -20.56 -2.95
C LYS A 268 -7.11 -21.05 -1.79
N GLY A 269 -8.22 -20.39 -1.49
CA GLY A 269 -9.12 -20.74 -0.38
C GLY A 269 -8.64 -20.28 1.00
N GLU A 270 -7.57 -19.48 1.06
CA GLU A 270 -6.99 -18.92 2.28
C GLU A 270 -7.62 -17.55 2.63
N ASN A 271 -8.97 -17.53 2.74
CA ASN A 271 -9.72 -16.29 2.96
C ASN A 271 -9.31 -15.57 4.26
N ASP A 272 -9.04 -16.32 5.32
CA ASP A 272 -8.59 -15.77 6.60
C ASP A 272 -7.24 -15.08 6.47
N MET A 273 -6.34 -15.61 5.63
CA MET A 273 -5.06 -14.97 5.32
C MET A 273 -5.25 -13.66 4.56
N ALA A 274 -6.20 -13.62 3.61
CA ALA A 274 -6.50 -12.40 2.86
C ALA A 274 -7.02 -11.28 3.76
N ILE A 275 -7.98 -11.58 4.64
CA ILE A 275 -8.50 -10.60 5.61
C ILE A 275 -7.39 -10.21 6.61
N GLY A 276 -6.63 -11.20 7.08
CA GLY A 276 -5.48 -10.99 7.96
C GLY A 276 -4.45 -10.06 7.35
N ASN A 277 -4.14 -10.20 6.06
CA ASN A 277 -3.26 -9.29 5.33
C ASN A 277 -3.79 -7.86 5.38
N VAL A 278 -5.05 -7.62 5.01
CA VAL A 278 -5.66 -6.28 5.01
C VAL A 278 -5.66 -5.63 6.40
N ILE A 279 -6.17 -6.33 7.41
CA ILE A 279 -6.26 -5.79 8.77
C ILE A 279 -4.87 -5.66 9.40
N GLY A 280 -3.98 -6.63 9.15
CA GLY A 280 -2.60 -6.61 9.61
C GLY A 280 -1.81 -5.46 9.02
N SER A 281 -1.90 -5.22 7.70
CA SER A 281 -1.26 -4.08 7.04
C SER A 281 -1.75 -2.76 7.62
N ASN A 282 -3.04 -2.59 7.90
CA ASN A 282 -3.56 -1.37 8.51
C ASN A 282 -3.01 -1.12 9.92
N ILE A 283 -2.90 -2.17 10.75
CA ILE A 283 -2.28 -2.06 12.07
C ILE A 283 -0.79 -1.76 11.96
N LEU A 284 -0.08 -2.47 11.06
CA LEU A 284 1.34 -2.29 10.79
C LEU A 284 1.65 -0.88 10.29
N ASN A 285 0.86 -0.38 9.37
CA ASN A 285 1.02 0.95 8.79
C ASN A 285 0.99 2.04 9.88
N ILE A 286 0.07 1.94 10.83
CA ILE A 286 -0.01 2.92 11.94
C ILE A 286 1.07 2.65 12.99
N LEU A 287 1.17 1.45 13.53
CA LEU A 287 2.04 1.18 14.66
C LEU A 287 3.51 1.04 14.27
N CYS A 288 3.80 0.38 13.15
CA CYS A 288 5.17 0.13 12.71
C CYS A 288 5.68 1.25 11.82
N ILE A 289 4.97 1.55 10.72
CA ILE A 289 5.50 2.50 9.73
C ILE A 289 5.54 3.92 10.31
N LEU A 290 4.44 4.44 10.87
CA LEU A 290 4.46 5.77 11.49
C LEU A 290 5.29 5.79 12.78
N GLY A 291 5.30 4.70 13.54
CA GLY A 291 6.16 4.57 14.72
C GLY A 291 7.64 4.67 14.35
N VAL A 292 8.12 3.85 13.41
CA VAL A 292 9.53 3.88 12.97
C VAL A 292 9.88 5.21 12.30
N SER A 293 9.01 5.73 11.45
CA SER A 293 9.20 7.04 10.81
C SER A 293 9.33 8.16 11.84
N GLY A 294 8.47 8.18 12.86
CA GLY A 294 8.50 9.17 13.93
C GLY A 294 9.71 9.03 14.87
N VAL A 295 10.26 7.81 15.05
CA VAL A 295 11.52 7.59 15.79
C VAL A 295 12.71 8.14 14.98
N ILE A 296 12.71 7.97 13.66
CA ILE A 296 13.77 8.47 12.77
C ILE A 296 13.72 9.99 12.69
N SER A 297 12.53 10.56 12.50
CA SER A 297 12.28 12.01 12.42
C SER A 297 10.92 12.31 13.04
N PRO A 298 10.85 13.11 14.13
CA PRO A 298 9.58 13.50 14.71
C PRO A 298 8.63 14.04 13.65
N ILE A 299 7.39 13.51 13.65
CA ILE A 299 6.40 13.89 12.65
C ILE A 299 5.86 15.26 13.01
N THR A 300 5.99 16.23 12.12
CA THR A 300 5.42 17.57 12.30
C THR A 300 4.66 17.93 11.03
N ILE A 301 3.34 18.14 11.17
CA ILE A 301 2.45 18.52 10.08
C ILE A 301 1.80 19.85 10.48
N THR A 302 1.84 20.85 9.61
CA THR A 302 1.33 22.20 9.92
C THR A 302 0.46 22.75 8.80
N GLY A 303 -0.32 23.79 9.11
CA GLY A 303 -1.11 24.53 8.13
C GLY A 303 -2.15 23.71 7.39
N ALA A 304 -2.26 23.89 6.09
CA ALA A 304 -3.23 23.21 5.24
C ALA A 304 -3.04 21.68 5.22
N ASP A 305 -1.78 21.21 5.28
CA ASP A 305 -1.48 19.78 5.30
C ASP A 305 -2.03 19.10 6.55
N LEU A 306 -2.00 19.77 7.71
CA LEU A 306 -2.59 19.24 8.93
C LEU A 306 -4.10 19.11 8.78
N SER A 307 -4.77 20.13 8.25
CA SER A 307 -6.22 20.10 8.03
C SER A 307 -6.62 18.96 7.09
N ASN A 308 -5.92 18.82 5.98
CA ASN A 308 -6.15 17.75 5.01
C ASN A 308 -5.92 16.37 5.63
N THR A 309 -4.83 16.20 6.38
CA THR A 309 -4.52 14.94 7.09
C THR A 309 -5.59 14.58 8.11
N LEU A 310 -6.09 15.54 8.88
CA LEU A 310 -7.16 15.30 9.86
C LEU A 310 -8.47 14.90 9.20
N VAL A 311 -8.83 15.51 8.07
CA VAL A 311 -10.02 15.13 7.30
C VAL A 311 -9.86 13.71 6.75
N ASP A 312 -8.73 13.37 6.13
CA ASP A 312 -8.47 12.03 5.59
C ASP A 312 -8.47 10.96 6.69
N PHE A 313 -7.90 11.25 7.87
CA PHE A 313 -7.97 10.36 9.03
C PHE A 313 -9.42 10.20 9.55
N GLY A 314 -10.18 11.28 9.59
CA GLY A 314 -11.60 11.23 9.95
C GLY A 314 -12.41 10.35 9.00
N ILE A 315 -12.21 10.52 7.68
CA ILE A 315 -12.80 9.66 6.64
C ILE A 315 -12.37 8.20 6.85
N TYR A 316 -11.07 7.96 7.08
CA TYR A 316 -10.54 6.62 7.31
C TYR A 316 -11.20 5.93 8.53
N ILE A 317 -11.38 6.63 9.65
CA ILE A 317 -12.05 6.09 10.83
C ILE A 317 -13.51 5.72 10.51
N VAL A 318 -14.22 6.56 9.77
CA VAL A 318 -15.60 6.25 9.31
C VAL A 318 -15.63 5.01 8.43
N ILE A 319 -14.67 4.88 7.51
CA ILE A 319 -14.50 3.70 6.66
C ILE A 319 -14.21 2.45 7.49
N CYS A 320 -13.34 2.55 8.51
CA CYS A 320 -13.06 1.44 9.43
C CYS A 320 -14.34 0.96 10.11
N LEU A 321 -15.15 1.88 10.62
CA LEU A 321 -16.41 1.55 11.30
C LEU A 321 -17.41 0.93 10.33
N LEU A 322 -17.55 1.47 9.11
CA LEU A 322 -18.46 0.94 8.09
C LEU A 322 -18.06 -0.50 7.69
N ALA A 323 -16.79 -0.72 7.37
CA ALA A 323 -16.31 -2.05 7.00
C ALA A 323 -16.41 -3.04 8.17
N TYR A 324 -16.24 -2.58 9.42
CA TYR A 324 -16.49 -3.39 10.61
C TYR A 324 -17.98 -3.78 10.74
N ILE A 325 -18.89 -2.86 10.47
CA ILE A 325 -20.34 -3.15 10.45
C ILE A 325 -20.65 -4.24 9.40
N PHE A 326 -20.07 -4.15 8.21
CA PHE A 326 -20.24 -5.19 7.19
C PHE A 326 -19.70 -6.56 7.66
N CYS A 327 -18.58 -6.58 8.38
CA CYS A 327 -18.08 -7.80 9.01
C CYS A 327 -19.05 -8.38 10.06
N LEU A 328 -19.80 -7.54 10.78
CA LEU A 328 -20.74 -7.97 11.83
C LEU A 328 -22.06 -8.53 11.27
N THR A 329 -22.57 -8.01 10.15
CA THR A 329 -23.94 -8.27 9.66
C THR A 329 -24.22 -9.75 9.44
N GLN A 330 -23.34 -10.46 8.69
CA GLN A 330 -23.50 -11.88 8.36
C GLN A 330 -22.29 -12.72 8.72
N LYS A 331 -21.33 -12.18 9.48
CA LYS A 331 -19.99 -12.76 9.71
C LYS A 331 -19.28 -13.09 8.39
N LYS A 332 -19.61 -12.37 7.36
CA LYS A 332 -18.98 -12.42 6.03
C LYS A 332 -19.20 -11.10 5.33
N ILE A 333 -18.23 -10.69 4.52
CA ILE A 333 -18.41 -9.57 3.59
C ILE A 333 -18.95 -10.16 2.29
N THR A 334 -20.14 -9.75 1.90
CA THR A 334 -20.84 -10.20 0.70
C THR A 334 -20.30 -9.48 -0.54
N ARG A 335 -20.63 -9.99 -1.73
CA ARG A 335 -20.27 -9.30 -3.00
C ARG A 335 -20.89 -7.91 -3.11
N VAL A 336 -22.11 -7.73 -2.59
CA VAL A 336 -22.79 -6.42 -2.61
C VAL A 336 -22.04 -5.42 -1.73
N GLU A 337 -21.68 -5.81 -0.51
CA GLU A 337 -20.89 -4.99 0.40
C GLU A 337 -19.49 -4.71 -0.19
N GLY A 338 -18.86 -5.71 -0.84
CA GLY A 338 -17.63 -5.50 -1.59
C GLY A 338 -17.77 -4.48 -2.72
N GLY A 339 -18.87 -4.52 -3.47
CA GLY A 339 -19.18 -3.52 -4.49
C GLY A 339 -19.37 -2.11 -3.92
N ILE A 340 -20.04 -2.00 -2.75
CA ILE A 340 -20.18 -0.72 -2.04
C ILE A 340 -18.81 -0.18 -1.60
N LEU A 341 -17.94 -1.04 -1.05
CA LEU A 341 -16.59 -0.62 -0.65
C LEU A 341 -15.78 -0.09 -1.84
N VAL A 342 -15.77 -0.81 -2.98
CA VAL A 342 -15.08 -0.36 -4.19
C VAL A 342 -15.67 0.96 -4.72
N PHE A 343 -17.00 1.09 -4.72
CA PHE A 343 -17.65 2.34 -5.11
C PHE A 343 -17.22 3.51 -4.22
N LEU A 344 -17.17 3.30 -2.90
CA LEU A 344 -16.71 4.32 -1.96
C LEU A 344 -15.24 4.68 -2.17
N TYR A 345 -14.40 3.71 -2.59
CA TYR A 345 -13.01 4.02 -2.96
C TYR A 345 -12.95 4.95 -4.16
N ILE A 346 -13.73 4.67 -5.21
CA ILE A 346 -13.80 5.54 -6.40
C ILE A 346 -14.29 6.94 -6.02
N ALA A 347 -15.30 7.03 -5.16
CA ALA A 347 -15.82 8.30 -4.66
C ALA A 347 -14.77 9.07 -3.85
N TYR A 348 -14.02 8.40 -2.96
CA TYR A 348 -12.92 9.00 -2.21
C TYR A 348 -11.81 9.50 -3.13
N MET A 349 -11.42 8.71 -4.14
CA MET A 349 -10.43 9.16 -5.12
C MET A 349 -10.90 10.38 -5.90
N GLY A 350 -12.16 10.40 -6.31
CA GLY A 350 -12.78 11.59 -6.95
C GLY A 350 -12.72 12.81 -6.05
N TYR A 351 -13.07 12.67 -4.77
CA TYR A 351 -12.96 13.73 -3.77
C TYR A 351 -11.51 14.22 -3.62
N ALA A 352 -10.55 13.31 -3.48
CA ALA A 352 -9.14 13.65 -3.29
C ALA A 352 -8.56 14.41 -4.50
N ILE A 353 -8.91 13.98 -5.73
CA ILE A 353 -8.51 14.67 -6.98
C ILE A 353 -9.10 16.08 -7.05
N VAL A 354 -10.40 16.23 -6.73
CA VAL A 354 -11.07 17.54 -6.75
C VAL A 354 -10.45 18.47 -5.69
N ARG A 355 -10.17 17.96 -4.50
CA ARG A 355 -9.50 18.72 -3.42
C ARG A 355 -8.13 19.23 -3.85
N ASP A 356 -7.30 18.37 -4.44
CA ASP A 356 -5.98 18.75 -4.95
C ASP A 356 -6.07 19.85 -6.01
N HIS A 357 -7.03 19.73 -6.92
CA HIS A 357 -7.22 20.69 -8.01
C HIS A 357 -7.73 22.06 -7.53
N LEU A 358 -8.57 22.09 -6.48
CA LEU A 358 -9.10 23.33 -5.91
C LEU A 358 -8.14 24.04 -4.96
N GLY A 359 -7.05 23.38 -4.54
CA GLY A 359 -6.08 23.91 -3.57
C GLY A 359 -6.68 24.17 -2.17
N ALA A 360 -7.92 23.72 -1.92
CA ALA A 360 -8.62 23.86 -0.67
C ALA A 360 -9.56 22.66 -0.45
N ASP A 361 -9.76 22.26 0.82
CA ASP A 361 -10.68 21.18 1.14
C ASP A 361 -12.12 21.62 0.92
N PRO A 362 -12.88 20.97 -0.01
CA PRO A 362 -14.28 21.30 -0.25
C PRO A 362 -15.17 21.13 1.00
N ILE A 363 -14.82 20.21 1.92
CA ILE A 363 -15.56 19.98 3.16
C ILE A 363 -15.35 21.15 4.12
N MET A 364 -14.14 21.66 4.25
CA MET A 364 -13.84 22.82 5.08
C MET A 364 -14.51 24.09 4.56
N SER A 365 -14.61 24.25 3.23
CA SER A 365 -15.31 25.41 2.64
C SER A 365 -16.82 25.41 2.93
N LEU A 366 -17.44 24.27 3.18
CA LEU A 366 -18.86 24.15 3.55
C LEU A 366 -19.12 24.49 5.03
N THR A 367 -18.11 24.42 5.89
CA THR A 367 -18.25 24.69 7.33
C THR A 367 -17.96 26.13 7.70
N GLY A 368 -17.58 27.01 6.74
CA GLY A 368 -17.41 28.44 6.94
C GLY A 368 -16.23 28.82 7.85
N LYS A 369 -15.22 27.96 7.92
CA LYS A 369 -13.96 28.24 8.64
C LYS A 369 -12.77 28.27 7.69
#